data_221565563c807b75fb4f655fd57dd3f2
#
_entry.id   221565563c807b75fb4f655fd57dd3f2
#
_cell.length_a   1.000
_cell.length_b   1.000
_cell.length_c   1.000
_cell.angle_alpha   90.00
_cell.angle_beta   90.00
_cell.angle_gamma   90.00
#
_symmetry.space_group_name_H-M   'P 1'
#
loop_
_entity.id
_entity.type
_entity.pdbx_description
1 polymer ?
#
loop_
_entity_poly.entity_id
_entity_poly.type
_entity_poly.pdbx_seq_one_letter_code
_entity_poly.pdbx_strand_id
1 'polypeptide(L)'
;AMLGASYAVKGRLTGDLPRMGELTPDTVLHALSPNSPIVSTPVPEIVAPRPPALCQGCGHRDMYAALNEVAAEHENAKIFGDIGCYTLGALAPFHAIHACVEMGASITMAKGAADAGQHPAIAVIGDSTFTHSGMTGLLDCVNANANVVVLISDNLTTGMTGGQDSAGPGRLEQICYGVGVPQEHVQ
;
A
#
# COMPACT_ATOMS: atom_id res chain seq x y z
N ALA A 1 23.36 -12.15 8.86
CA ALA A 1 24.81 -12.20 8.99
C ALA A 1 25.38 -13.27 8.04
N MET A 2 25.32 -13.02 6.73
CA MET A 2 25.88 -13.93 5.72
C MET A 2 27.10 -13.35 4.99
N LEU A 3 27.72 -12.33 5.55
CA LEU A 3 28.87 -11.69 4.92
C LEU A 3 30.15 -12.05 5.67
N GLY A 4 30.47 -13.23 6.00
CA GLY A 4 31.77 -13.75 6.53
C GLY A 4 32.87 -12.73 6.89
N ALA A 5 32.50 -11.48 7.09
CA ALA A 5 33.38 -10.38 7.34
C ALA A 5 33.30 -9.98 8.82
N SER A 6 34.44 -9.73 9.42
CA SER A 6 34.60 -9.28 10.81
C SER A 6 34.13 -7.82 11.03
N TYR A 7 33.08 -7.37 10.35
CA TYR A 7 32.53 -6.03 10.55
C TYR A 7 31.51 -6.02 11.68
N ALA A 8 31.62 -5.05 12.58
CA ALA A 8 30.59 -4.79 13.57
C ALA A 8 29.35 -4.24 12.87
N VAL A 9 28.26 -4.99 12.88
CA VAL A 9 26.98 -4.54 12.32
C VAL A 9 26.16 -3.90 13.43
N LYS A 10 25.82 -2.63 13.25
CA LYS A 10 24.91 -1.89 14.13
C LYS A 10 23.56 -1.78 13.50
N GLY A 11 22.50 -1.99 14.28
CA GLY A 11 21.14 -1.94 13.74
C GLY A 11 20.05 -2.10 14.79
N ARG A 12 18.83 -2.35 14.33
CA ARG A 12 17.65 -2.52 15.21
C ARG A 12 17.77 -3.75 16.11
N LEU A 13 18.37 -4.83 15.60
CA LEU A 13 18.53 -6.09 16.35
C LEU A 13 19.67 -6.04 17.37
N THR A 14 20.67 -5.20 17.15
CA THR A 14 21.77 -4.97 18.09
C THR A 14 21.47 -3.94 19.16
N GLY A 15 20.34 -3.22 19.03
CA GLY A 15 19.93 -2.19 19.96
C GLY A 15 20.56 -0.81 19.70
N ASP A 16 21.41 -0.67 18.67
CA ASP A 16 22.01 0.61 18.30
C ASP A 16 20.99 1.57 17.65
N LEU A 17 19.92 1.01 17.05
CA LEU A 17 18.81 1.76 16.48
C LEU A 17 17.51 1.37 17.17
N PRO A 18 16.52 2.27 17.27
CA PRO A 18 15.19 1.97 17.82
C PRO A 18 14.56 0.78 17.10
N ARG A 19 13.95 -0.15 17.83
CA ARG A 19 13.27 -1.31 17.23
C ARG A 19 12.05 -0.94 16.39
N MET A 20 11.38 0.16 16.77
CA MET A 20 10.17 0.68 16.12
C MET A 20 10.32 2.17 15.87
N GLY A 21 9.47 2.70 15.00
CA GLY A 21 9.44 4.10 14.65
C GLY A 21 10.32 4.47 13.46
N GLU A 22 10.28 5.73 13.11
CA GLU A 22 10.99 6.30 11.98
C GLU A 22 12.50 6.37 12.25
N LEU A 23 13.30 6.10 11.23
CA LEU A 23 14.73 6.33 11.24
C LEU A 23 15.02 7.72 10.69
N THR A 24 15.10 8.70 11.58
CA THR A 24 15.52 10.06 11.22
C THR A 24 17.03 10.11 11.03
N PRO A 25 17.56 11.11 10.31
CA PRO A 25 19.01 11.35 10.23
C PRO A 25 19.69 11.43 11.59
N ASP A 26 19.05 12.07 12.57
CA ASP A 26 19.59 12.21 13.93
C ASP A 26 19.68 10.87 14.65
N THR A 27 18.68 10.00 14.47
CA THR A 27 18.68 8.64 15.05
C THR A 27 19.86 7.83 14.50
N VAL A 28 20.11 7.92 13.19
CA VAL A 28 21.22 7.23 12.54
C VAL A 28 22.57 7.82 12.96
N LEU A 29 22.66 9.15 13.01
CA LEU A 29 23.88 9.84 13.47
C LEU A 29 24.23 9.45 14.89
N HIS A 30 23.25 9.40 15.79
CA HIS A 30 23.47 8.99 17.18
C HIS A 30 23.97 7.55 17.29
N ALA A 31 23.45 6.62 16.48
CA ALA A 31 23.94 5.25 16.44
C ALA A 31 25.39 5.12 15.97
N LEU A 32 25.80 5.98 15.04
CA LEU A 32 27.18 6.04 14.53
C LEU A 32 28.13 6.80 15.46
N SER A 33 27.64 7.84 16.10
CA SER A 33 28.39 8.75 16.96
C SER A 33 27.59 9.06 18.23
N PRO A 34 27.58 8.16 19.23
CA PRO A 34 26.73 8.31 20.44
C PRO A 34 26.96 9.60 21.24
N ASN A 35 28.11 10.23 21.07
CA ASN A 35 28.48 11.49 21.75
C ASN A 35 28.08 12.73 20.96
N SER A 36 27.49 12.57 19.76
CA SER A 36 26.99 13.71 19.00
C SER A 36 25.74 14.27 19.67
N PRO A 37 25.63 15.58 19.87
CA PRO A 37 24.43 16.17 20.42
C PRO A 37 23.26 15.96 19.44
N ILE A 38 22.15 15.43 19.94
CA ILE A 38 20.89 15.44 19.18
C ILE A 38 20.37 16.87 19.23
N VAL A 39 20.44 17.57 18.12
CA VAL A 39 19.89 18.92 18.01
C VAL A 39 18.38 18.79 17.73
N SER A 40 17.61 18.68 18.80
CA SER A 40 16.15 18.79 18.67
C SER A 40 15.79 20.25 18.45
N THR A 41 15.42 20.59 17.22
CA THR A 41 14.82 21.89 16.94
C THR A 41 13.36 21.84 17.35
N PRO A 42 12.90 22.65 18.32
CA PRO A 42 11.50 22.67 18.70
C PRO A 42 10.64 23.08 17.50
N VAL A 43 9.54 22.36 17.30
CA VAL A 43 8.57 22.68 16.25
C VAL A 43 7.94 24.04 16.61
N PRO A 44 8.01 25.07 15.75
CA PRO A 44 7.37 26.35 16.02
C PRO A 44 5.86 26.22 16.23
N GLU A 45 5.28 26.98 17.13
CA GLU A 45 3.84 26.96 17.43
C GLU A 45 2.93 27.22 16.22
N ILE A 46 3.46 27.90 15.20
CA ILE A 46 2.74 28.18 13.96
C ILE A 46 2.52 26.92 13.10
N VAL A 47 3.26 25.84 13.38
CA VAL A 47 3.13 24.58 12.64
C VAL A 47 1.91 23.81 13.16
N ALA A 48 0.81 23.86 12.40
CA ALA A 48 -0.36 23.07 12.69
C ALA A 48 -0.15 21.59 12.29
N PRO A 49 -0.57 20.62 13.10
CA PRO A 49 -0.53 19.22 12.73
C PRO A 49 -1.41 18.97 11.50
N ARG A 50 -0.88 18.21 10.55
CA ARG A 50 -1.60 17.78 9.35
C ARG A 50 -1.66 16.26 9.31
N PRO A 51 -2.67 15.64 9.95
CA PRO A 51 -2.83 14.20 9.86
C PRO A 51 -3.04 13.80 8.41
N PRO A 52 -2.50 12.66 7.96
CA PRO A 52 -2.70 12.19 6.61
C PRO A 52 -4.20 11.94 6.36
N ALA A 53 -4.71 12.46 5.25
CA ALA A 53 -6.09 12.30 4.83
C ALA A 53 -6.22 12.37 3.31
N LEU A 54 -7.23 11.71 2.75
CA LEU A 54 -7.58 11.88 1.36
C LEU A 54 -8.04 13.32 1.08
N CYS A 55 -7.56 13.89 -0.01
CA CYS A 55 -7.90 15.25 -0.41
C CYS A 55 -9.41 15.43 -0.58
N GLN A 56 -9.91 16.66 -0.43
CA GLN A 56 -11.30 16.96 -0.75
C GLN A 56 -11.53 16.82 -2.28
N GLY A 57 -12.64 16.18 -2.67
CA GLY A 57 -12.94 15.91 -4.08
C GLY A 57 -12.07 14.83 -4.72
N CYS A 58 -11.31 14.08 -3.94
CA CYS A 58 -10.50 12.97 -4.43
C CYS A 58 -11.42 11.78 -4.78
N GLY A 59 -11.29 11.21 -5.98
CA GLY A 59 -12.08 10.06 -6.41
C GLY A 59 -11.94 8.81 -5.52
N HIS A 60 -10.81 8.66 -4.81
CA HIS A 60 -10.67 7.59 -3.81
C HIS A 60 -11.71 7.66 -2.68
N ARG A 61 -12.24 8.86 -2.38
CA ARG A 61 -13.28 9.03 -1.35
C ARG A 61 -14.59 8.41 -1.81
N ASP A 62 -14.98 8.65 -3.06
CA ASP A 62 -16.19 8.11 -3.65
C ASP A 62 -16.07 6.60 -3.83
N MET A 63 -14.91 6.15 -4.28
CA MET A 63 -14.58 4.72 -4.38
C MET A 63 -14.75 4.00 -3.03
N TYR A 64 -14.20 4.55 -1.94
CA TYR A 64 -14.31 3.91 -0.61
C TYR A 64 -15.71 4.03 -0.01
N ALA A 65 -16.44 5.09 -0.31
CA ALA A 65 -17.84 5.19 0.09
C ALA A 65 -18.67 4.05 -0.55
N ALA A 66 -18.55 3.89 -1.87
CA ALA A 66 -19.23 2.82 -2.61
C ALA A 66 -18.75 1.42 -2.18
N LEU A 67 -17.44 1.25 -2.01
CA LEU A 67 -16.87 -0.04 -1.59
C LEU A 67 -17.35 -0.46 -0.19
N ASN A 68 -17.43 0.47 0.75
CA ASN A 68 -17.95 0.21 2.08
C ASN A 68 -19.44 -0.14 2.07
N GLU A 69 -20.23 0.52 1.21
CA GLU A 69 -21.65 0.21 1.03
C GLU A 69 -21.83 -1.22 0.55
N VAL A 70 -21.12 -1.61 -0.51
CA VAL A 70 -21.17 -2.99 -1.04
C VAL A 70 -20.61 -4.00 -0.03
N ALA A 71 -19.49 -3.69 0.62
CA ALA A 71 -18.88 -4.60 1.60
C ALA A 71 -19.78 -4.85 2.82
N ALA A 72 -20.62 -3.88 3.20
CA ALA A 72 -21.57 -4.03 4.30
C ALA A 72 -22.67 -5.06 4.01
N GLU A 73 -22.94 -5.37 2.74
CA GLU A 73 -23.88 -6.44 2.35
C GLU A 73 -23.30 -7.85 2.54
N HIS A 74 -22.00 -7.95 2.83
CA HIS A 74 -21.28 -9.21 2.95
C HIS A 74 -20.57 -9.30 4.30
N GLU A 75 -21.11 -10.10 5.22
CA GLU A 75 -20.65 -10.22 6.61
C GLU A 75 -19.13 -10.47 6.76
N ASN A 76 -18.54 -11.17 5.82
CA ASN A 76 -17.13 -11.58 5.87
C ASN A 76 -16.23 -10.87 4.85
N ALA A 77 -16.69 -9.80 4.19
CA ALA A 77 -15.86 -9.09 3.21
C ALA A 77 -14.55 -8.60 3.83
N LYS A 78 -13.44 -8.85 3.16
CA LYS A 78 -12.12 -8.34 3.54
C LYS A 78 -11.49 -7.58 2.39
N ILE A 79 -10.99 -6.39 2.71
CA ILE A 79 -10.40 -5.46 1.76
C ILE A 79 -8.92 -5.32 2.10
N PHE A 80 -8.08 -5.62 1.13
CA PHE A 80 -6.62 -5.54 1.22
C PHE A 80 -6.15 -4.36 0.39
N GLY A 81 -5.42 -3.45 1.03
CA GLY A 81 -4.89 -2.27 0.39
C GLY A 81 -3.44 -2.41 0.00
N ASP A 82 -3.01 -1.48 -0.82
CA ASP A 82 -1.64 -1.35 -1.29
C ASP A 82 -1.06 0.01 -0.87
N ILE A 83 0.14 0.36 -1.31
CA ILE A 83 0.80 1.61 -0.99
C ILE A 83 0.53 2.67 -2.06
N GLY A 84 -0.12 3.74 -1.66
CA GLY A 84 -0.49 4.90 -2.47
C GLY A 84 -1.44 5.81 -1.71
N CYS A 85 -1.99 6.84 -2.35
CA CYS A 85 -2.99 7.71 -1.71
C CYS A 85 -4.20 6.93 -1.19
N TYR A 86 -4.60 5.88 -1.90
CA TYR A 86 -5.70 5.00 -1.52
C TYR A 86 -5.43 4.22 -0.22
N THR A 87 -4.17 4.03 0.22
CA THR A 87 -3.87 3.47 1.55
C THR A 87 -4.56 4.25 2.67
N LEU A 88 -4.78 5.55 2.46
CA LEU A 88 -5.47 6.40 3.42
C LEU A 88 -6.94 6.04 3.64
N GLY A 89 -7.50 5.16 2.82
CA GLY A 89 -8.79 4.52 3.08
C GLY A 89 -8.83 3.63 4.33
N ALA A 90 -7.66 3.28 4.89
CA ALA A 90 -7.57 2.63 6.19
C ALA A 90 -7.96 3.55 7.36
N LEU A 91 -7.89 4.86 7.16
CA LEU A 91 -8.14 5.87 8.18
C LEU A 91 -9.59 6.37 8.13
N ALA A 92 -9.95 7.14 9.16
CA ALA A 92 -11.25 7.81 9.20
C ALA A 92 -11.43 8.74 7.97
N PRO A 93 -12.66 8.85 7.44
CA PRO A 93 -13.90 8.24 7.90
C PRO A 93 -14.18 6.85 7.34
N PHE A 94 -13.34 6.32 6.44
CA PHE A 94 -13.65 5.12 5.68
C PHE A 94 -13.41 3.82 6.44
N HIS A 95 -12.24 3.67 7.10
CA HIS A 95 -11.83 2.43 7.78
C HIS A 95 -12.04 1.19 6.90
N ALA A 96 -11.84 1.34 5.59
CA ALA A 96 -12.19 0.32 4.60
C ALA A 96 -11.14 -0.80 4.49
N ILE A 97 -9.86 -0.49 4.74
CA ILE A 97 -8.76 -1.42 4.53
C ILE A 97 -8.47 -2.22 5.79
N HIS A 98 -8.46 -3.54 5.69
CA HIS A 98 -8.19 -4.47 6.79
C HIS A 98 -6.69 -4.78 6.95
N ALA A 99 -5.94 -4.81 5.85
CA ALA A 99 -4.50 -5.02 5.87
C ALA A 99 -3.82 -4.32 4.69
N CYS A 100 -2.57 -3.86 4.92
CA CYS A 100 -1.72 -3.23 3.94
C CYS A 100 -0.26 -3.52 4.32
N VAL A 101 0.57 -3.96 3.39
CA VAL A 101 1.96 -4.35 3.66
C VAL A 101 2.95 -3.58 2.79
N GLU A 102 2.91 -3.78 1.46
CA GLU A 102 3.85 -3.20 0.50
C GLU A 102 3.19 -2.99 -0.86
N MET A 103 3.92 -2.35 -1.79
CA MET A 103 3.45 -2.14 -3.15
C MET A 103 3.27 -3.48 -3.89
N GLY A 104 2.05 -3.77 -4.35
CA GLY A 104 1.67 -5.02 -5.05
C GLY A 104 1.10 -6.12 -4.15
N ALA A 105 1.22 -5.98 -2.83
CA ALA A 105 0.80 -7.03 -1.90
C ALA A 105 -0.73 -7.15 -1.74
N SER A 106 -1.51 -6.14 -2.11
CA SER A 106 -2.98 -6.20 -1.98
C SER A 106 -3.57 -7.40 -2.70
N ILE A 107 -3.15 -7.65 -3.94
CA ILE A 107 -3.66 -8.75 -4.78
C ILE A 107 -3.25 -10.10 -4.20
N THR A 108 -1.98 -10.25 -3.81
CA THR A 108 -1.49 -11.52 -3.25
C THR A 108 -2.06 -11.81 -1.86
N MET A 109 -2.31 -10.77 -1.04
CA MET A 109 -3.02 -10.92 0.24
C MET A 109 -4.47 -11.35 0.01
N ALA A 110 -5.18 -10.71 -0.93
CA ALA A 110 -6.55 -11.10 -1.26
C ALA A 110 -6.62 -12.54 -1.77
N LYS A 111 -5.66 -12.94 -2.64
CA LYS A 111 -5.54 -14.32 -3.09
C LYS A 111 -5.33 -15.29 -1.93
N GLY A 112 -4.34 -15.01 -1.07
CA GLY A 112 -4.07 -15.86 0.09
C GLY A 112 -5.27 -15.98 1.03
N ALA A 113 -6.03 -14.90 1.23
CA ALA A 113 -7.27 -14.91 2.00
C ALA A 113 -8.35 -15.78 1.33
N ALA A 114 -8.52 -15.64 0.00
CA ALA A 114 -9.45 -16.44 -0.76
C ALA A 114 -9.10 -17.94 -0.72
N ASP A 115 -7.82 -18.28 -0.86
CA ASP A 115 -7.30 -19.65 -0.74
C ASP A 115 -7.57 -20.24 0.67
N ALA A 116 -7.60 -19.38 1.69
CA ALA A 116 -7.99 -19.78 3.06
C ALA A 116 -9.49 -19.80 3.32
N GLY A 117 -10.32 -19.59 2.29
CA GLY A 117 -11.79 -19.63 2.39
C GLY A 117 -12.44 -18.30 2.79
N GLN A 118 -11.68 -17.18 2.77
CA GLN A 118 -12.22 -15.85 3.05
C GLN A 118 -12.88 -15.27 1.80
N HIS A 119 -14.17 -15.01 1.85
CA HIS A 119 -14.95 -14.48 0.74
C HIS A 119 -16.00 -13.44 1.21
N PRO A 120 -16.21 -12.34 0.48
CA PRO A 120 -15.36 -11.84 -0.61
C PRO A 120 -13.97 -11.39 -0.13
N ALA A 121 -12.94 -11.62 -0.95
CA ALA A 121 -11.60 -11.09 -0.78
C ALA A 121 -11.34 -10.04 -1.88
N ILE A 122 -11.12 -8.80 -1.48
CA ILE A 122 -11.05 -7.64 -2.39
C ILE A 122 -9.68 -6.99 -2.25
N ALA A 123 -8.98 -6.83 -3.36
CA ALA A 123 -7.76 -6.05 -3.43
C ALA A 123 -8.05 -4.65 -3.96
N VAL A 124 -7.46 -3.62 -3.36
CA VAL A 124 -7.50 -2.24 -3.85
C VAL A 124 -6.08 -1.81 -4.14
N ILE A 125 -5.82 -1.43 -5.39
CA ILE A 125 -4.51 -1.04 -5.88
C ILE A 125 -4.62 0.17 -6.80
N GLY A 126 -3.64 1.06 -6.77
CA GLY A 126 -3.57 2.20 -7.70
C GLY A 126 -2.94 1.81 -9.03
N ASP A 127 -3.19 2.58 -10.06
CA ASP A 127 -2.69 2.42 -11.42
C ASP A 127 -1.16 2.29 -11.50
N SER A 128 -0.43 3.18 -10.84
CA SER A 128 1.02 3.14 -10.76
C SER A 128 1.54 1.90 -10.03
N THR A 129 0.97 1.59 -8.87
CA THR A 129 1.36 0.42 -8.08
C THR A 129 1.02 -0.88 -8.81
N PHE A 130 -0.09 -0.91 -9.53
CA PHE A 130 -0.47 -2.05 -10.37
C PHE A 130 0.60 -2.35 -11.43
N THR A 131 1.03 -1.34 -12.17
CA THR A 131 2.08 -1.51 -13.19
C THR A 131 3.47 -1.74 -12.60
N HIS A 132 3.72 -1.28 -11.37
CA HIS A 132 4.98 -1.52 -10.66
C HIS A 132 5.13 -2.99 -10.21
N SER A 133 4.12 -3.55 -9.55
CA SER A 133 4.21 -4.86 -8.90
C SER A 133 2.90 -5.65 -8.79
N GLY A 134 1.75 -5.07 -9.18
CA GLY A 134 0.45 -5.76 -9.09
C GLY A 134 0.23 -6.81 -10.19
N MET A 135 0.83 -6.65 -11.37
CA MET A 135 0.63 -7.54 -12.52
C MET A 135 1.00 -8.99 -12.22
N THR A 136 2.07 -9.23 -11.47
CA THR A 136 2.52 -10.58 -11.11
C THR A 136 1.54 -11.27 -10.17
N GLY A 137 0.98 -10.52 -9.21
CA GLY A 137 -0.07 -11.03 -8.34
C GLY A 137 -1.36 -11.38 -9.10
N LEU A 138 -1.73 -10.54 -10.08
CA LEU A 138 -2.89 -10.79 -10.92
C LEU A 138 -2.69 -12.03 -11.80
N LEU A 139 -1.50 -12.20 -12.38
CA LEU A 139 -1.15 -13.41 -13.16
C LEU A 139 -1.26 -14.68 -12.30
N ASP A 140 -0.83 -14.63 -11.05
CA ASP A 140 -0.97 -15.76 -10.12
C ASP A 140 -2.44 -16.05 -9.80
N CYS A 141 -3.26 -15.02 -9.60
CA CYS A 141 -4.71 -15.17 -9.43
C CYS A 141 -5.37 -15.85 -10.65
N VAL A 142 -5.01 -15.43 -11.86
CA VAL A 142 -5.53 -16.03 -13.10
C VAL A 142 -5.11 -17.49 -13.21
N ASN A 143 -3.84 -17.81 -13.02
CA ASN A 143 -3.33 -19.17 -13.10
C ASN A 143 -3.98 -20.13 -12.08
N ALA A 144 -4.30 -19.62 -10.91
CA ALA A 144 -4.94 -20.38 -9.83
C ALA A 144 -6.48 -20.38 -9.93
N ASN A 145 -7.07 -19.65 -10.87
CA ASN A 145 -8.50 -19.39 -10.94
C ASN A 145 -9.04 -18.89 -9.58
N ALA A 146 -8.33 -17.94 -8.96
CA ALA A 146 -8.61 -17.46 -7.62
C ALA A 146 -9.91 -16.62 -7.59
N ASN A 147 -10.73 -16.84 -6.56
CA ASN A 147 -11.97 -16.08 -6.36
C ASN A 147 -11.68 -14.76 -5.62
N VAL A 148 -11.18 -13.79 -6.35
CA VAL A 148 -10.81 -12.45 -5.82
C VAL A 148 -11.39 -11.35 -6.70
N VAL A 149 -11.65 -10.21 -6.09
CA VAL A 149 -11.98 -8.97 -6.81
C VAL A 149 -10.76 -8.05 -6.72
N VAL A 150 -10.29 -7.54 -7.85
CA VAL A 150 -9.20 -6.57 -7.92
C VAL A 150 -9.75 -5.24 -8.41
N LEU A 151 -9.73 -4.24 -7.55
CA LEU A 151 -10.16 -2.88 -7.86
C LEU A 151 -8.93 -2.02 -8.13
N ILE A 152 -8.72 -1.67 -9.40
CA ILE A 152 -7.63 -0.79 -9.84
C ILE A 152 -8.14 0.63 -9.87
N SER A 153 -7.61 1.48 -8.98
CA SER A 153 -7.98 2.89 -8.92
C SER A 153 -7.08 3.71 -9.84
N ASP A 154 -7.61 4.05 -11.02
CA ASP A 154 -6.91 4.87 -12.01
C ASP A 154 -7.20 6.36 -11.79
N ASN A 155 -6.21 7.11 -11.32
CA ASN A 155 -6.27 8.56 -11.17
C ASN A 155 -5.23 9.28 -12.05
N LEU A 156 -4.64 8.56 -13.01
CA LEU A 156 -3.70 9.05 -14.01
C LEU A 156 -2.36 9.58 -13.45
N THR A 157 -2.14 9.47 -12.14
CA THR A 157 -0.97 10.09 -11.52
C THR A 157 -0.46 9.33 -10.30
N THR A 158 0.84 9.42 -10.05
CA THR A 158 1.47 8.99 -8.80
C THR A 158 1.46 10.17 -7.82
N GLY A 159 0.30 10.43 -7.21
CA GLY A 159 0.07 11.66 -6.42
C GLY A 159 0.93 11.79 -5.16
N MET A 160 1.17 10.70 -4.43
CA MET A 160 1.85 10.72 -3.13
C MET A 160 3.31 11.15 -3.22
N THR A 161 3.97 10.95 -4.35
CA THR A 161 5.38 11.28 -4.58
C THR A 161 5.61 12.58 -5.34
N GLY A 162 4.55 13.35 -5.60
CA GLY A 162 4.65 14.69 -6.21
C GLY A 162 3.96 14.85 -7.56
N GLY A 163 3.11 13.89 -7.98
CA GLY A 163 2.29 14.02 -9.17
C GLY A 163 3.00 13.64 -10.46
N GLN A 164 3.83 12.59 -10.42
CA GLN A 164 4.44 12.01 -11.62
C GLN A 164 3.39 11.30 -12.47
N ASP A 165 3.64 11.23 -13.78
CA ASP A 165 2.82 10.45 -14.68
C ASP A 165 2.85 8.95 -14.30
N SER A 166 1.66 8.33 -14.31
CA SER A 166 1.54 6.89 -14.13
C SER A 166 1.81 6.17 -15.46
N ALA A 167 2.38 4.98 -15.40
CA ALA A 167 2.59 4.13 -16.57
C ALA A 167 1.34 3.36 -17.03
N GLY A 168 0.32 3.29 -16.15
CA GLY A 168 -0.90 2.50 -16.35
C GLY A 168 -1.97 3.10 -17.26
N PRO A 169 -2.24 4.42 -17.22
CA PRO A 169 -3.37 5.02 -17.89
C PRO A 169 -3.50 4.63 -19.36
N GLY A 170 -4.73 4.26 -19.76
CA GLY A 170 -5.05 3.83 -21.12
C GLY A 170 -4.52 2.45 -21.51
N ARG A 171 -3.94 1.70 -20.59
CA ARG A 171 -3.38 0.34 -20.83
C ARG A 171 -3.84 -0.70 -19.82
N LEU A 172 -4.52 -0.31 -18.76
CA LEU A 172 -4.85 -1.20 -17.64
C LEU A 172 -5.69 -2.40 -18.11
N GLU A 173 -6.70 -2.18 -18.92
CA GLU A 173 -7.52 -3.25 -19.49
C GLU A 173 -6.69 -4.23 -20.36
N GLN A 174 -5.86 -3.67 -21.27
CA GLN A 174 -5.00 -4.49 -22.12
C GLN A 174 -3.99 -5.31 -21.31
N ILE A 175 -3.49 -4.76 -20.21
CA ILE A 175 -2.61 -5.50 -19.28
C ILE A 175 -3.40 -6.63 -18.64
N CYS A 176 -4.61 -6.39 -18.14
CA CYS A 176 -5.46 -7.41 -17.56
C CYS A 176 -5.76 -8.53 -18.56
N TYR A 177 -6.11 -8.19 -19.80
CA TYR A 177 -6.31 -9.18 -20.88
C TYR A 177 -5.00 -9.93 -21.20
N GLY A 178 -3.88 -9.22 -21.25
CA GLY A 178 -2.56 -9.78 -21.53
C GLY A 178 -2.09 -10.81 -20.50
N VAL A 179 -2.48 -10.66 -19.24
CA VAL A 179 -2.19 -11.66 -18.20
C VAL A 179 -3.23 -12.77 -18.10
N GLY A 180 -4.28 -12.72 -18.95
CA GLY A 180 -5.25 -13.80 -19.09
C GLY A 180 -6.58 -13.59 -18.35
N VAL A 181 -6.88 -12.38 -17.88
CA VAL A 181 -8.23 -12.09 -17.32
C VAL A 181 -9.24 -12.13 -18.47
N PRO A 182 -10.34 -12.92 -18.36
CA PRO A 182 -11.39 -12.95 -19.37
C PRO A 182 -12.03 -11.56 -19.55
N GLN A 183 -12.39 -11.23 -20.79
CA GLN A 183 -12.93 -9.89 -21.11
C GLN A 183 -14.22 -9.57 -20.32
N GLU A 184 -15.06 -10.56 -20.12
CA GLU A 184 -16.31 -10.44 -19.33
C GLU A 184 -16.07 -10.17 -17.84
N HIS A 185 -14.84 -10.35 -17.34
CA HIS A 185 -14.46 -10.08 -15.95
C HIS A 185 -13.76 -8.74 -15.77
N VAL A 186 -13.56 -7.95 -16.83
CA VAL A 186 -12.99 -6.59 -16.76
C VAL A 186 -14.10 -5.60 -17.02
N GLN A 187 -14.33 -4.70 -16.05
CA GLN A 187 -15.38 -3.67 -16.08
C GLN A 187 -14.82 -2.30 -15.72
#